data_0f21621a5fa669ef8895c4f460c9867c
#
_entry.id   0f21621a5fa669ef8895c4f460c9867c
#
_cell.length_a   1.000
_cell.length_b   1.000
_cell.length_c   1.000
_cell.angle_alpha   90.00
_cell.angle_beta   90.00
_cell.angle_gamma   90.00
#
_symmetry.space_group_name_H-M   'P 1'
#
loop_
_entity.id
_entity.type
_entity.pdbx_description
1 polymer ?
#
loop_
_entity_poly.entity_id
_entity_poly.type
_entity_poly.pdbx_seq_one_letter_code
_entity_poly.pdbx_strand_id
1 'polypeptide(L)'
;ASPVFSLSLLKGALHGSGLESQVVYGNMLFCRKVGLDHYLYGLSMTPQELMFGDMVFAAYAQGKPLNKSQLIPLLQQQGYGERGARAIYEEIEYQASQVAIFIQELGEMILSKKPRIVAMANMFFQTNACLALARYLKEKRPELCLVLGGANCIGSAGWALVRDFPQLDVVFSGEADSCFAKLCHELINKGITGQLPYGALTREMALPANLAYDAYPVAQTANMDTIPYPDYDDYFAALEEYGYGQEVNMSLFTEFSRGCWWNAVKGCTFCGLN
;
A
#
# COMPACT_ATOMS: atom_id res chain seq x y z
N ALA A 1 -10.14 -5.62 14.12
CA ALA A 1 -9.31 -5.59 12.93
C ALA A 1 -10.17 -5.84 11.69
N SER A 2 -9.80 -5.24 10.57
CA SER A 2 -10.53 -5.38 9.31
C SER A 2 -9.57 -5.82 8.22
N PRO A 3 -10.00 -6.66 7.26
CA PRO A 3 -9.19 -6.99 6.10
C PRO A 3 -8.95 -5.75 5.24
N VAL A 4 -7.90 -5.77 4.44
CA VAL A 4 -7.69 -4.77 3.39
C VAL A 4 -8.66 -5.09 2.25
N PHE A 5 -9.77 -4.36 2.20
CA PHE A 5 -10.89 -4.61 1.28
C PHE A 5 -10.44 -4.67 -0.19
N SER A 6 -9.58 -3.73 -0.62
CA SER A 6 -9.07 -3.70 -1.98
C SER A 6 -8.28 -4.95 -2.36
N LEU A 7 -7.46 -5.52 -1.45
CA LEU A 7 -6.73 -6.76 -1.74
C LEU A 7 -7.66 -7.95 -1.86
N SER A 8 -8.70 -8.00 -1.03
CA SER A 8 -9.72 -9.06 -1.11
C SER A 8 -10.55 -8.99 -2.38
N LEU A 9 -10.86 -7.77 -2.86
CA LEU A 9 -11.50 -7.57 -4.18
C LEU A 9 -10.58 -8.01 -5.33
N LEU A 10 -9.31 -7.61 -5.31
CA LEU A 10 -8.36 -7.99 -6.36
C LEU A 10 -8.11 -9.50 -6.38
N LYS A 11 -8.09 -10.16 -5.21
CA LYS A 11 -8.05 -11.63 -5.15
C LYS A 11 -9.30 -12.24 -5.78
N GLY A 12 -10.50 -11.72 -5.43
CA GLY A 12 -11.76 -12.14 -6.06
C GLY A 12 -11.76 -11.93 -7.59
N ALA A 13 -11.15 -10.84 -8.08
CA ALA A 13 -11.02 -10.56 -9.52
C ALA A 13 -10.14 -11.58 -10.28
N LEU A 14 -9.29 -12.31 -9.58
CA LEU A 14 -8.47 -13.37 -10.15
C LEU A 14 -9.20 -14.72 -10.19
N HIS A 15 -10.33 -14.88 -9.50
CA HIS A 15 -11.13 -16.09 -9.57
C HIS A 15 -11.56 -16.36 -11.03
N GLY A 16 -11.37 -17.58 -11.49
CA GLY A 16 -11.70 -17.98 -12.86
C GLY A 16 -10.75 -17.45 -13.95
N SER A 17 -9.74 -16.65 -13.58
CA SER A 17 -8.73 -16.16 -14.54
C SER A 17 -7.63 -17.17 -14.86
N GLY A 18 -7.55 -18.29 -14.13
CA GLY A 18 -6.46 -19.26 -14.22
C GLY A 18 -5.18 -18.82 -13.50
N LEU A 19 -5.23 -17.74 -12.72
CA LEU A 19 -4.11 -17.23 -11.91
C LEU A 19 -4.34 -17.56 -10.44
N GLU A 20 -3.39 -18.28 -9.84
CA GLU A 20 -3.35 -18.49 -8.40
C GLU A 20 -2.84 -17.21 -7.72
N SER A 21 -3.46 -16.85 -6.61
CA SER A 21 -3.09 -15.69 -5.82
C SER A 21 -3.21 -15.92 -4.32
N GLN A 22 -2.39 -15.23 -3.56
CA GLN A 22 -2.44 -15.22 -2.11
C GLN A 22 -2.23 -13.80 -1.58
N VAL A 23 -3.02 -13.41 -0.59
CA VAL A 23 -2.84 -12.14 0.13
C VAL A 23 -1.99 -12.38 1.38
N VAL A 24 -0.95 -11.56 1.55
CA VAL A 24 -0.09 -11.55 2.75
C VAL A 24 -0.36 -10.26 3.53
N TYR A 25 -0.76 -10.40 4.78
CA TYR A 25 -1.07 -9.28 5.66
C TYR A 25 0.18 -8.83 6.43
N GLY A 26 1.05 -8.05 5.77
CA GLY A 26 2.30 -7.54 6.35
C GLY A 26 2.09 -6.71 7.62
N ASN A 27 0.96 -5.98 7.71
CA ASN A 27 0.59 -5.22 8.90
C ASN A 27 0.38 -6.11 10.13
N MET A 28 -0.24 -7.29 9.98
CA MET A 28 -0.40 -8.24 11.08
C MET A 28 0.95 -8.84 11.51
N LEU A 29 1.80 -9.16 10.55
CA LEU A 29 3.14 -9.66 10.82
C LEU A 29 4.00 -8.61 11.53
N PHE A 30 3.90 -7.34 11.12
CA PHE A 30 4.62 -6.26 11.80
C PHE A 30 4.08 -6.02 13.20
N CYS A 31 2.75 -6.03 13.39
CA CYS A 31 2.12 -5.97 14.70
C CYS A 31 2.64 -7.08 15.63
N ARG A 32 2.74 -8.32 15.15
CA ARG A 32 3.33 -9.43 15.91
C ARG A 32 4.81 -9.20 16.25
N LYS A 33 5.55 -8.57 15.36
CA LYS A 33 6.99 -8.28 15.52
C LYS A 33 7.25 -7.24 16.60
N VAL A 34 6.49 -6.16 16.61
CA VAL A 34 6.68 -5.04 17.56
C VAL A 34 5.86 -5.17 18.82
N GLY A 35 4.81 -6.00 18.82
CA GLY A 35 3.82 -6.11 19.89
C GLY A 35 2.60 -5.22 19.66
N LEU A 36 1.44 -5.68 20.13
CA LEU A 36 0.15 -5.01 19.87
C LEU A 36 0.12 -3.59 20.43
N ASP A 37 0.59 -3.37 21.65
CA ASP A 37 0.57 -2.06 22.31
C ASP A 37 1.41 -1.03 21.54
N HIS A 38 2.61 -1.40 21.10
CA HIS A 38 3.48 -0.57 20.29
C HIS A 38 2.85 -0.29 18.92
N TYR A 39 2.29 -1.30 18.27
CA TYR A 39 1.62 -1.12 16.98
C TYR A 39 0.43 -0.16 17.07
N LEU A 40 -0.41 -0.33 18.10
CA LEU A 40 -1.58 0.52 18.33
C LEU A 40 -1.21 1.93 18.79
N TYR A 41 -0.08 2.12 19.45
CA TYR A 41 0.40 3.45 19.85
C TYR A 41 0.51 4.36 18.62
N GLY A 42 1.17 3.92 17.57
CA GLY A 42 1.29 4.68 16.33
C GLY A 42 -0.03 5.01 15.65
N LEU A 43 -1.03 4.13 15.78
CA LEU A 43 -2.34 4.32 15.16
C LEU A 43 -3.30 5.20 15.97
N SER A 44 -3.18 5.17 17.30
CA SER A 44 -4.18 5.75 18.21
C SER A 44 -3.70 7.00 18.95
N MET A 45 -2.39 7.13 19.17
CA MET A 45 -1.80 8.17 20.02
C MET A 45 -1.06 9.25 19.23
N THR A 46 -0.97 9.09 17.90
CA THR A 46 -0.32 10.07 17.04
C THR A 46 -1.31 10.62 16.01
N PRO A 47 -1.20 11.91 15.65
CA PRO A 47 -2.06 12.49 14.63
C PRO A 47 -1.72 11.90 13.26
N GLN A 48 -2.70 11.88 12.38
CA GLN A 48 -2.54 11.32 11.03
C GLN A 48 -1.48 12.08 10.21
N GLU A 49 -1.36 13.39 10.44
CA GLU A 49 -0.39 14.28 9.78
C GLU A 49 1.07 13.87 10.03
N LEU A 50 1.33 13.17 11.13
CA LEU A 50 2.67 12.66 11.43
C LEU A 50 3.09 11.53 10.48
N MET A 51 2.12 10.86 9.83
CA MET A 51 2.40 9.71 8.94
C MET A 51 3.28 8.66 9.64
N PHE A 52 2.90 8.27 10.86
CA PHE A 52 3.73 7.46 11.77
C PHE A 52 4.32 6.21 11.09
N GLY A 53 3.51 5.45 10.34
CA GLY A 53 3.98 4.27 9.62
C GLY A 53 5.09 4.60 8.62
N ASP A 54 4.95 5.67 7.85
CA ASP A 54 5.99 6.09 6.91
C ASP A 54 7.26 6.55 7.64
N MET A 55 7.15 7.21 8.81
CA MET A 55 8.31 7.58 9.62
C MET A 55 9.08 6.35 10.13
N VAL A 56 8.37 5.31 10.57
CA VAL A 56 8.98 4.05 11.06
C VAL A 56 9.82 3.38 9.95
N PHE A 57 9.32 3.34 8.73
CA PHE A 57 9.99 2.68 7.61
C PHE A 57 10.96 3.58 6.83
N ALA A 58 10.96 4.91 7.06
CA ALA A 58 11.71 5.89 6.28
C ALA A 58 13.22 5.61 6.26
N ALA A 59 13.81 5.31 7.42
CA ALA A 59 15.26 5.09 7.51
C ALA A 59 15.70 3.91 6.64
N TYR A 60 14.97 2.82 6.66
CA TYR A 60 15.27 1.64 5.86
C TYR A 60 14.97 1.87 4.37
N ALA A 61 13.82 2.44 4.03
CA ALA A 61 13.40 2.68 2.65
C ALA A 61 14.32 3.65 1.90
N GLN A 62 14.76 4.71 2.58
CA GLN A 62 15.54 5.81 1.98
C GLN A 62 17.04 5.72 2.27
N GLY A 63 17.47 4.80 3.14
CA GLY A 63 18.87 4.67 3.55
C GLY A 63 19.37 5.85 4.40
N LYS A 64 18.49 6.64 5.01
CA LYS A 64 18.82 7.79 5.84
C LYS A 64 18.32 7.57 7.27
N PRO A 65 19.17 7.66 8.30
CA PRO A 65 18.74 7.48 9.68
C PRO A 65 17.76 8.58 10.11
N LEU A 66 16.88 8.23 11.04
CA LEU A 66 15.99 9.20 11.70
C LEU A 66 16.84 10.24 12.43
N ASN A 67 16.51 11.51 12.20
CA ASN A 67 17.23 12.63 12.82
C ASN A 67 16.46 13.18 14.01
N LYS A 68 16.89 12.81 15.23
CA LYS A 68 16.29 13.23 16.49
C LYS A 68 16.26 14.76 16.64
N SER A 69 17.35 15.43 16.24
CA SER A 69 17.46 16.90 16.38
C SER A 69 16.52 17.68 15.44
N GLN A 70 15.99 17.03 14.41
CA GLN A 70 14.99 17.60 13.50
C GLN A 70 13.56 17.20 13.90
N LEU A 71 13.35 15.93 14.24
CA LEU A 71 12.01 15.40 14.49
C LEU A 71 11.40 15.92 15.80
N ILE A 72 12.17 15.97 16.90
CA ILE A 72 11.64 16.44 18.17
C ILE A 72 11.17 17.91 18.10
N PRO A 73 11.95 18.87 17.56
CA PRO A 73 11.45 20.24 17.38
C PRO A 73 10.22 20.34 16.47
N LEU A 74 10.15 19.51 15.42
CA LEU A 74 8.97 19.47 14.54
C LEU A 74 7.71 19.04 15.30
N LEU A 75 7.80 17.98 16.11
CA LEU A 75 6.70 17.53 16.96
C LEU A 75 6.28 18.61 17.98
N GLN A 76 7.25 19.34 18.55
CA GLN A 76 6.95 20.45 19.46
C GLN A 76 6.20 21.59 18.74
N GLN A 77 6.58 21.93 17.50
CA GLN A 77 5.85 22.90 16.68
C GLN A 77 4.41 22.48 16.37
N GLN A 78 4.15 21.18 16.31
CA GLN A 78 2.80 20.61 16.16
C GLN A 78 2.00 20.57 17.46
N GLY A 79 2.52 21.12 18.56
CA GLY A 79 1.82 21.23 19.83
C GLY A 79 2.12 20.13 20.86
N TYR A 80 3.03 19.21 20.56
CA TYR A 80 3.48 18.23 21.56
C TYR A 80 4.42 18.90 22.55
N GLY A 81 4.15 18.75 23.84
CA GLY A 81 5.14 19.15 24.88
C GLY A 81 6.42 18.31 24.75
N GLU A 82 7.52 18.78 25.33
CA GLU A 82 8.83 18.12 25.24
C GLU A 82 8.78 16.62 25.58
N ARG A 83 8.05 16.26 26.64
CA ARG A 83 7.89 14.85 27.05
C ARG A 83 7.12 14.03 26.00
N GLY A 84 6.05 14.59 25.44
CA GLY A 84 5.26 13.91 24.39
C GLY A 84 6.03 13.72 23.09
N ALA A 85 6.73 14.77 22.64
CA ALA A 85 7.57 14.71 21.44
C ALA A 85 8.69 13.67 21.57
N ARG A 86 9.29 13.59 22.77
CA ARG A 86 10.33 12.59 23.06
C ARG A 86 9.77 11.17 23.08
N ALA A 87 8.61 10.94 23.69
CA ALA A 87 7.96 9.64 23.72
C ALA A 87 7.58 9.14 22.32
N ILE A 88 7.05 10.01 21.45
CA ILE A 88 6.75 9.69 20.05
C ILE A 88 8.04 9.32 19.29
N TYR A 89 9.11 10.10 19.48
CA TYR A 89 10.39 9.80 18.84
C TYR A 89 10.94 8.42 19.26
N GLU A 90 10.92 8.13 20.57
CA GLU A 90 11.41 6.86 21.12
C GLU A 90 10.60 5.66 20.58
N GLU A 91 9.28 5.83 20.42
CA GLU A 91 8.42 4.83 19.84
C GLU A 91 8.74 4.58 18.34
N ILE A 92 8.92 5.67 17.56
CA ILE A 92 9.34 5.54 16.15
C ILE A 92 10.70 4.82 16.07
N GLU A 93 11.67 5.21 16.91
CA GLU A 93 13.02 4.61 16.94
C GLU A 93 12.98 3.12 17.29
N TYR A 94 12.17 2.75 18.29
CA TYR A 94 11.94 1.35 18.65
C TYR A 94 11.39 0.53 17.49
N GLN A 95 10.28 0.96 16.89
CA GLN A 95 9.67 0.24 15.77
C GLN A 95 10.60 0.22 14.54
N ALA A 96 11.28 1.32 14.25
CA ALA A 96 12.26 1.40 13.16
C ALA A 96 13.42 0.41 13.32
N SER A 97 13.84 0.12 14.56
CA SER A 97 14.86 -0.88 14.84
C SER A 97 14.48 -2.30 14.42
N GLN A 98 13.18 -2.59 14.32
CA GLN A 98 12.65 -3.89 13.93
C GLN A 98 12.48 -4.04 12.41
N VAL A 99 12.51 -2.94 11.66
CA VAL A 99 12.16 -2.91 10.22
C VAL A 99 13.08 -3.79 9.38
N ALA A 100 14.38 -3.74 9.60
CA ALA A 100 15.32 -4.50 8.77
C ALA A 100 15.06 -6.02 8.83
N ILE A 101 14.90 -6.54 10.04
CA ILE A 101 14.60 -7.97 10.26
C ILE A 101 13.21 -8.31 9.72
N PHE A 102 12.23 -7.44 9.97
CA PHE A 102 10.86 -7.64 9.47
C PHE A 102 10.80 -7.70 7.95
N ILE A 103 11.45 -6.77 7.25
CA ILE A 103 11.47 -6.75 5.77
C ILE A 103 12.16 -7.99 5.21
N GLN A 104 13.23 -8.44 5.86
CA GLN A 104 13.89 -9.69 5.48
C GLN A 104 12.95 -10.89 5.63
N GLU A 105 12.36 -11.08 6.80
CA GLU A 105 11.45 -12.20 7.09
C GLU A 105 10.23 -12.21 6.14
N LEU A 106 9.60 -11.05 5.94
CA LEU A 106 8.47 -10.88 5.03
C LEU A 106 8.88 -11.17 3.57
N GLY A 107 10.02 -10.63 3.15
CA GLY A 107 10.53 -10.83 1.79
C GLY A 107 10.87 -12.29 1.52
N GLU A 108 11.54 -12.99 2.45
CA GLU A 108 11.86 -14.42 2.34
C GLU A 108 10.58 -15.28 2.28
N MET A 109 9.58 -14.96 3.12
CA MET A 109 8.27 -15.63 3.08
C MET A 109 7.61 -15.46 1.71
N ILE A 110 7.59 -14.25 1.15
CA ILE A 110 7.01 -13.99 -0.17
C ILE A 110 7.80 -14.75 -1.25
N LEU A 111 9.12 -14.66 -1.24
CA LEU A 111 9.97 -15.31 -2.25
C LEU A 111 9.91 -16.85 -2.20
N SER A 112 9.68 -17.44 -1.03
CA SER A 112 9.52 -18.89 -0.87
C SER A 112 8.32 -19.44 -1.66
N LYS A 113 7.30 -18.62 -1.89
CA LYS A 113 6.11 -18.94 -2.70
C LYS A 113 6.35 -18.82 -4.21
N LYS A 114 7.54 -18.38 -4.63
CA LYS A 114 7.96 -18.23 -6.04
C LYS A 114 6.96 -17.42 -6.90
N PRO A 115 6.48 -16.25 -6.43
CA PRO A 115 5.54 -15.45 -7.20
C PRO A 115 6.19 -14.95 -8.49
N ARG A 116 5.36 -14.74 -9.53
CA ARG A 116 5.76 -14.04 -10.77
C ARG A 116 5.51 -12.53 -10.67
N ILE A 117 4.50 -12.15 -9.90
CA ILE A 117 4.14 -10.76 -9.61
C ILE A 117 3.95 -10.62 -8.12
N VAL A 118 4.42 -9.53 -7.54
CA VAL A 118 4.03 -9.07 -6.20
C VAL A 118 3.33 -7.73 -6.33
N ALA A 119 2.03 -7.71 -6.02
CA ALA A 119 1.25 -6.50 -5.99
C ALA A 119 1.10 -6.00 -4.54
N MET A 120 1.38 -4.72 -4.31
CA MET A 120 1.36 -4.11 -2.98
C MET A 120 0.28 -3.02 -2.94
N ALA A 121 -0.49 -2.99 -1.83
CA ALA A 121 -1.43 -1.91 -1.56
C ALA A 121 -0.71 -0.76 -0.85
N ASN A 122 -0.78 0.43 -1.40
CA ASN A 122 -0.19 1.65 -0.86
C ASN A 122 -1.30 2.65 -0.48
N MET A 123 -1.65 2.63 0.80
CA MET A 123 -2.69 3.49 1.35
C MET A 123 -2.16 4.17 2.62
N PHE A 124 -2.65 5.36 2.92
CA PHE A 124 -2.25 6.11 4.13
C PHE A 124 -0.73 6.16 4.32
N PHE A 125 -0.20 5.56 5.38
CA PHE A 125 1.19 5.64 5.85
C PHE A 125 2.00 4.39 5.45
N GLN A 126 1.79 3.84 4.26
CA GLN A 126 2.38 2.56 3.81
C GLN A 126 3.42 2.73 2.71
N THR A 127 3.65 3.95 2.22
CA THR A 127 4.55 4.18 1.08
C THR A 127 5.97 3.69 1.36
N ASN A 128 6.56 4.11 2.47
CA ASN A 128 7.91 3.69 2.82
C ASN A 128 8.02 2.18 3.14
N ALA A 129 6.97 1.57 3.70
CA ALA A 129 6.93 0.13 3.92
C ALA A 129 6.92 -0.64 2.59
N CYS A 130 6.11 -0.21 1.63
CA CYS A 130 6.08 -0.79 0.28
C CYS A 130 7.42 -0.62 -0.45
N LEU A 131 8.03 0.57 -0.37
CA LEU A 131 9.33 0.84 -1.00
C LEU A 131 10.47 0.01 -0.36
N ALA A 132 10.45 -0.14 0.96
CA ALA A 132 11.39 -0.98 1.69
C ALA A 132 11.31 -2.45 1.24
N LEU A 133 10.09 -2.99 1.16
CA LEU A 133 9.86 -4.35 0.69
C LEU A 133 10.23 -4.50 -0.80
N ALA A 134 9.84 -3.55 -1.64
CA ALA A 134 10.16 -3.56 -3.06
C ALA A 134 11.67 -3.59 -3.30
N ARG A 135 12.45 -2.78 -2.57
CA ARG A 135 13.90 -2.78 -2.63
C ARG A 135 14.47 -4.16 -2.28
N TYR A 136 14.07 -4.72 -1.15
CA TYR A 136 14.53 -6.04 -0.72
C TYR A 136 14.22 -7.13 -1.76
N LEU A 137 12.99 -7.16 -2.28
CA LEU A 137 12.56 -8.14 -3.27
C LEU A 137 13.38 -8.04 -4.57
N LYS A 138 13.63 -6.81 -5.06
CA LYS A 138 14.46 -6.58 -6.25
C LYS A 138 15.93 -6.90 -6.05
N GLU A 139 16.48 -6.65 -4.86
CA GLU A 139 17.86 -7.07 -4.52
C GLU A 139 18.03 -8.59 -4.56
N LYS A 140 17.01 -9.34 -4.13
CA LYS A 140 17.06 -10.82 -4.12
C LYS A 140 16.65 -11.44 -5.44
N ARG A 141 15.75 -10.78 -6.18
CA ARG A 141 15.15 -11.31 -7.38
C ARG A 141 14.82 -10.18 -8.37
N PRO A 142 15.83 -9.69 -9.12
CA PRO A 142 15.71 -8.52 -10.00
C PRO A 142 14.60 -8.64 -11.07
N GLU A 143 14.33 -9.87 -11.54
CA GLU A 143 13.32 -10.14 -12.57
C GLU A 143 11.88 -10.18 -12.01
N LEU A 144 11.68 -10.17 -10.70
CA LEU A 144 10.35 -10.20 -10.10
C LEU A 144 9.57 -8.93 -10.45
N CYS A 145 8.39 -9.09 -11.03
CA CYS A 145 7.54 -7.97 -11.38
C CYS A 145 6.86 -7.41 -10.13
N LEU A 146 7.09 -6.11 -9.84
CA LEU A 146 6.52 -5.41 -8.69
C LEU A 146 5.51 -4.37 -9.15
N VAL A 147 4.28 -4.53 -8.65
CA VAL A 147 3.15 -3.62 -8.90
C VAL A 147 2.80 -2.90 -7.61
N LEU A 148 2.63 -1.59 -7.66
CA LEU A 148 2.14 -0.79 -6.54
C LEU A 148 0.81 -0.15 -6.92
N GLY A 149 -0.20 -0.22 -6.05
CA GLY A 149 -1.50 0.40 -6.27
C GLY A 149 -2.12 0.90 -4.97
N GLY A 150 -3.25 1.56 -5.06
CA GLY A 150 -3.98 2.12 -3.91
C GLY A 150 -4.03 3.65 -3.92
N ALA A 151 -4.67 4.26 -2.92
CA ALA A 151 -4.99 5.68 -2.90
C ALA A 151 -3.77 6.61 -3.05
N ASN A 152 -2.60 6.21 -2.52
CA ASN A 152 -1.37 6.99 -2.65
C ASN A 152 -0.72 6.90 -4.05
N CYS A 153 -1.33 6.14 -4.97
CA CYS A 153 -0.81 5.92 -6.32
C CYS A 153 -1.60 6.66 -7.40
N ILE A 154 -2.52 7.55 -7.03
CA ILE A 154 -3.43 8.21 -7.99
C ILE A 154 -2.71 9.37 -8.70
N GLY A 155 -2.85 9.42 -10.02
CA GLY A 155 -2.45 10.55 -10.85
C GLY A 155 -0.96 10.87 -10.75
N SER A 156 -0.63 12.12 -10.46
CA SER A 156 0.75 12.63 -10.37
C SER A 156 1.59 11.94 -9.29
N ALA A 157 0.96 11.52 -8.18
CA ALA A 157 1.65 10.78 -7.12
C ALA A 157 2.11 9.41 -7.61
N GLY A 158 1.24 8.67 -8.31
CA GLY A 158 1.59 7.39 -8.94
C GLY A 158 2.70 7.54 -9.97
N TRP A 159 2.63 8.60 -10.79
CA TRP A 159 3.70 8.90 -11.75
C TRP A 159 5.04 9.18 -11.08
N ALA A 160 5.06 9.99 -10.02
CA ALA A 160 6.27 10.25 -9.25
C ALA A 160 6.87 8.95 -8.68
N LEU A 161 6.03 8.07 -8.13
CA LEU A 161 6.48 6.79 -7.59
C LEU A 161 7.16 5.91 -8.64
N VAL A 162 6.54 5.70 -9.81
CA VAL A 162 7.15 4.83 -10.83
C VAL A 162 8.38 5.46 -11.48
N ARG A 163 8.43 6.78 -11.59
CA ARG A 163 9.56 7.52 -12.15
C ARG A 163 10.79 7.49 -11.23
N ASP A 164 10.58 7.75 -9.94
CA ASP A 164 11.66 8.03 -9.00
C ASP A 164 12.15 6.79 -8.25
N PHE A 165 11.36 5.71 -8.23
CA PHE A 165 11.69 4.45 -7.54
C PHE A 165 11.88 3.30 -8.54
N PRO A 166 13.13 3.05 -8.99
CA PRO A 166 13.43 2.06 -10.03
C PRO A 166 13.09 0.61 -9.68
N GLN A 167 12.86 0.30 -8.40
CA GLN A 167 12.40 -1.01 -7.96
C GLN A 167 10.93 -1.30 -8.29
N LEU A 168 10.13 -0.29 -8.66
CA LEU A 168 8.75 -0.48 -9.08
C LEU A 168 8.68 -0.64 -10.61
N ASP A 169 8.06 -1.70 -11.10
CA ASP A 169 7.86 -1.93 -12.53
C ASP A 169 6.59 -1.25 -13.03
N VAL A 170 5.52 -1.34 -12.24
CA VAL A 170 4.23 -0.72 -12.55
C VAL A 170 3.67 -0.04 -11.30
N VAL A 171 3.15 1.16 -11.47
CA VAL A 171 2.27 1.80 -10.49
C VAL A 171 0.88 1.92 -11.09
N PHE A 172 -0.12 1.34 -10.43
CA PHE A 172 -1.50 1.40 -10.91
C PHE A 172 -2.23 2.58 -10.29
N SER A 173 -2.66 3.50 -11.12
CA SER A 173 -3.37 4.73 -10.76
C SER A 173 -4.87 4.55 -10.95
N GLY A 174 -5.62 4.56 -9.87
CA GLY A 174 -7.07 4.41 -9.85
C GLY A 174 -7.56 3.01 -9.49
N GLU A 175 -8.74 2.64 -9.99
CA GLU A 175 -9.45 1.41 -9.65
C GLU A 175 -9.04 0.26 -10.58
N ALA A 176 -8.47 -0.80 -10.02
CA ALA A 176 -7.98 -1.94 -10.78
C ALA A 176 -8.98 -3.11 -10.86
N ASP A 177 -10.07 -3.06 -10.11
CA ASP A 177 -10.96 -4.21 -9.86
C ASP A 177 -11.43 -4.92 -11.13
N SER A 178 -11.84 -4.15 -12.16
CA SER A 178 -12.35 -4.69 -13.41
C SER A 178 -11.27 -5.12 -14.41
N CYS A 179 -10.01 -4.75 -14.17
CA CYS A 179 -8.92 -4.98 -15.12
C CYS A 179 -7.68 -5.67 -14.53
N PHE A 180 -7.68 -6.01 -13.25
CA PHE A 180 -6.52 -6.57 -12.56
C PHE A 180 -6.09 -7.93 -13.14
N ALA A 181 -7.03 -8.81 -13.46
CA ALA A 181 -6.71 -10.08 -14.12
C ALA A 181 -6.02 -9.86 -15.47
N LYS A 182 -6.51 -8.91 -16.29
CA LYS A 182 -5.88 -8.53 -17.55
C LYS A 182 -4.46 -7.97 -17.32
N LEU A 183 -4.30 -7.10 -16.33
CA LEU A 183 -2.98 -6.57 -15.96
C LEU A 183 -2.00 -7.71 -15.66
N CYS A 184 -2.40 -8.64 -14.79
CA CYS A 184 -1.57 -9.78 -14.41
C CYS A 184 -1.21 -10.67 -15.61
N HIS A 185 -2.18 -10.97 -16.48
CA HIS A 185 -1.92 -11.77 -17.68
C HIS A 185 -0.95 -11.08 -18.65
N GLU A 186 -1.10 -9.78 -18.90
CA GLU A 186 -0.17 -9.05 -19.77
C GLU A 186 1.24 -9.02 -19.17
N LEU A 187 1.37 -8.73 -17.86
CA LEU A 187 2.67 -8.72 -17.18
C LEU A 187 3.34 -10.10 -17.19
N ILE A 188 2.57 -11.18 -17.00
CA ILE A 188 3.08 -12.54 -17.00
C ILE A 188 3.56 -12.97 -18.39
N ASN A 189 2.83 -12.61 -19.45
CA ASN A 189 3.09 -13.09 -20.80
C ASN A 189 4.05 -12.22 -21.60
N LYS A 190 4.02 -10.89 -21.37
CA LYS A 190 4.73 -9.91 -22.19
C LYS A 190 5.55 -8.90 -21.36
N GLY A 191 5.48 -8.97 -20.01
CA GLY A 191 6.11 -7.99 -19.15
C GLY A 191 5.49 -6.59 -19.32
N ILE A 192 6.25 -5.55 -18.96
CA ILE A 192 5.81 -4.14 -19.02
C ILE A 192 5.62 -3.62 -20.46
N THR A 193 6.12 -4.34 -21.46
CA THR A 193 5.95 -4.00 -22.89
C THR A 193 4.63 -4.51 -23.48
N GLY A 194 3.83 -5.21 -22.69
CA GLY A 194 2.49 -5.68 -23.06
C GLY A 194 1.47 -4.54 -23.17
N GLN A 195 0.27 -4.89 -23.58
CA GLN A 195 -0.84 -3.94 -23.70
C GLN A 195 -1.53 -3.75 -22.34
N LEU A 196 -0.86 -2.99 -21.45
CA LEU A 196 -1.33 -2.78 -20.09
C LEU A 196 -2.66 -2.00 -20.07
N PRO A 197 -3.54 -2.26 -19.06
CA PRO A 197 -4.78 -1.50 -18.89
C PRO A 197 -4.51 -0.02 -18.64
N TYR A 198 -5.51 0.82 -18.99
CA TYR A 198 -5.48 2.23 -18.61
C TYR A 198 -5.36 2.40 -17.10
N GLY A 199 -4.52 3.30 -16.64
CA GLY A 199 -4.14 3.47 -15.24
C GLY A 199 -2.84 2.77 -14.83
N ALA A 200 -2.36 1.79 -15.61
CA ALA A 200 -1.04 1.20 -15.39
C ALA A 200 0.05 2.16 -15.86
N LEU A 201 0.81 2.71 -14.93
CA LEU A 201 1.93 3.63 -15.19
C LEU A 201 3.24 2.87 -15.17
N THR A 202 4.05 3.04 -16.21
CA THR A 202 5.42 2.49 -16.29
C THR A 202 6.42 3.60 -16.55
N ARG A 203 7.67 3.38 -16.24
CA ARG A 203 8.74 4.39 -16.43
C ARG A 203 8.99 4.70 -17.90
N GLU A 204 8.69 3.77 -18.79
CA GLU A 204 8.84 3.92 -20.24
C GLU A 204 7.78 4.83 -20.86
N MET A 205 6.72 5.16 -20.10
CA MET A 205 5.72 6.12 -20.56
C MET A 205 6.33 7.52 -20.60
N ALA A 206 6.39 8.10 -21.78
CA ALA A 206 6.89 9.46 -21.99
C ALA A 206 5.81 10.51 -21.62
N LEU A 207 5.47 10.61 -20.33
CA LEU A 207 4.56 11.64 -19.87
C LEU A 207 5.28 12.99 -19.76
N PRO A 208 4.69 14.10 -20.25
CA PRO A 208 5.25 15.42 -20.09
C PRO A 208 5.49 15.78 -18.62
N ALA A 209 6.58 16.49 -18.33
CA ALA A 209 6.95 16.86 -16.97
C ALA A 209 5.92 17.78 -16.28
N ASN A 210 5.12 18.53 -17.06
CA ASN A 210 4.16 19.53 -16.59
C ASN A 210 2.73 19.17 -16.99
N LEU A 211 2.35 17.91 -16.87
CA LEU A 211 0.96 17.51 -17.07
C LEU A 211 0.05 18.18 -16.02
N ALA A 212 -1.11 18.67 -16.47
CA ALA A 212 -2.16 19.07 -15.54
C ALA A 212 -2.59 17.87 -14.69
N TYR A 213 -3.02 18.12 -13.44
CA TYR A 213 -3.33 17.05 -12.48
C TYR A 213 -4.35 16.03 -13.02
N ASP A 214 -5.33 16.49 -13.76
CA ASP A 214 -6.41 15.71 -14.38
C ASP A 214 -5.99 14.98 -15.69
N ALA A 215 -4.79 15.26 -16.20
CA ALA A 215 -4.31 14.64 -17.44
C ALA A 215 -3.52 13.33 -17.20
N TYR A 216 -3.23 12.98 -15.95
CA TYR A 216 -2.63 11.68 -15.65
C TYR A 216 -3.65 10.56 -15.81
N PRO A 217 -3.24 9.37 -16.33
CA PRO A 217 -4.12 8.22 -16.40
C PRO A 217 -4.62 7.80 -15.03
N VAL A 218 -5.95 7.84 -14.82
CA VAL A 218 -6.61 7.34 -13.60
C VAL A 218 -7.75 6.43 -14.02
N ALA A 219 -7.60 5.13 -13.74
CA ALA A 219 -8.62 4.15 -14.06
C ALA A 219 -9.83 4.28 -13.14
N GLN A 220 -11.02 4.14 -13.71
CA GLN A 220 -12.28 4.13 -12.98
C GLN A 220 -13.13 2.93 -13.43
N THR A 221 -13.82 2.32 -12.50
CA THR A 221 -14.75 1.23 -12.78
C THR A 221 -16.10 1.83 -13.22
N ALA A 222 -16.42 1.65 -14.48
CA ALA A 222 -17.63 2.23 -15.07
C ALA A 222 -18.93 1.53 -14.62
N ASN A 223 -18.85 0.26 -14.26
CA ASN A 223 -20.02 -0.53 -13.84
C ASN A 223 -19.70 -1.34 -12.58
N MET A 224 -20.35 -1.00 -11.48
CA MET A 224 -20.21 -1.67 -10.19
C MET A 224 -20.66 -3.14 -10.22
N ASP A 225 -21.61 -3.50 -11.10
CA ASP A 225 -22.10 -4.88 -11.22
C ASP A 225 -21.04 -5.85 -11.78
N THR A 226 -19.96 -5.33 -12.34
CA THR A 226 -18.84 -6.12 -12.83
C THR A 226 -17.77 -6.38 -11.77
N ILE A 227 -17.89 -5.76 -10.61
CA ILE A 227 -16.93 -5.91 -9.51
C ILE A 227 -17.15 -7.28 -8.87
N PRO A 228 -16.10 -8.09 -8.71
CA PRO A 228 -16.20 -9.39 -8.06
C PRO A 228 -16.51 -9.25 -6.57
N TYR A 229 -17.01 -10.34 -5.97
CA TYR A 229 -17.08 -10.42 -4.52
C TYR A 229 -15.67 -10.50 -3.92
N PRO A 230 -15.44 -9.82 -2.77
CA PRO A 230 -14.16 -9.90 -2.09
C PRO A 230 -13.91 -11.31 -1.53
N ASP A 231 -12.70 -11.82 -1.71
CA ASP A 231 -12.25 -13.07 -1.12
C ASP A 231 -11.46 -12.77 0.18
N TYR A 232 -12.02 -13.17 1.32
CA TYR A 232 -11.43 -12.96 2.64
C TYR A 232 -10.74 -14.19 3.22
N ASP A 233 -10.62 -15.28 2.49
CA ASP A 233 -10.09 -16.54 3.03
C ASP A 233 -8.68 -16.39 3.60
N ASP A 234 -7.79 -15.69 2.89
CA ASP A 234 -6.44 -15.43 3.38
C ASP A 234 -6.42 -14.55 4.65
N TYR A 235 -7.42 -13.68 4.82
CA TYR A 235 -7.53 -12.87 6.04
C TYR A 235 -7.87 -13.73 7.25
N PHE A 236 -8.86 -14.61 7.10
CA PHE A 236 -9.25 -15.50 8.18
C PHE A 236 -8.13 -16.49 8.52
N ALA A 237 -7.46 -17.04 7.51
CA ALA A 237 -6.30 -17.91 7.70
C ALA A 237 -5.17 -17.17 8.43
N ALA A 238 -4.88 -15.91 8.08
CA ALA A 238 -3.87 -15.11 8.76
C ALA A 238 -4.24 -14.78 10.21
N LEU A 239 -5.52 -14.49 10.49
CA LEU A 239 -5.98 -14.26 11.87
C LEU A 239 -5.77 -15.50 12.75
N GLU A 240 -6.07 -16.68 12.23
CA GLU A 240 -5.89 -17.95 12.94
C GLU A 240 -4.40 -18.25 13.12
N GLU A 241 -3.61 -18.19 12.05
CA GLU A 241 -2.17 -18.47 12.06
C GLU A 241 -1.41 -17.55 13.02
N TYR A 242 -1.79 -16.25 13.08
CA TYR A 242 -1.08 -15.27 13.92
C TYR A 242 -1.65 -15.11 15.32
N GLY A 243 -2.72 -15.85 15.64
CA GLY A 243 -3.30 -15.89 16.98
C GLY A 243 -4.21 -14.72 17.33
N TYR A 244 -4.65 -13.93 16.34
CA TYR A 244 -5.51 -12.76 16.58
C TYR A 244 -7.02 -13.07 16.58
N GLY A 245 -7.43 -14.28 16.28
CA GLY A 245 -8.83 -14.65 16.06
C GLY A 245 -9.76 -14.43 17.26
N GLN A 246 -9.22 -14.40 18.49
CA GLN A 246 -10.00 -14.18 19.71
C GLN A 246 -9.84 -12.78 20.33
N GLU A 247 -8.84 -12.04 19.90
CA GLU A 247 -8.45 -10.77 20.53
C GLU A 247 -9.02 -9.54 19.82
N VAL A 248 -9.59 -9.70 18.63
CA VAL A 248 -10.03 -8.56 17.82
C VAL A 248 -11.49 -8.67 17.42
N ASN A 249 -12.24 -7.59 17.63
CA ASN A 249 -13.56 -7.42 17.01
C ASN A 249 -13.37 -7.30 15.50
N MET A 250 -13.88 -8.27 14.77
CA MET A 250 -13.78 -8.31 13.31
C MET A 250 -14.91 -7.53 12.66
N SER A 251 -14.56 -6.73 11.66
CA SER A 251 -15.53 -6.09 10.79
C SER A 251 -15.14 -6.37 9.34
N LEU A 252 -16.07 -6.87 8.55
CA LEU A 252 -15.90 -7.03 7.12
C LEU A 252 -16.49 -5.83 6.41
N PHE A 253 -15.74 -5.29 5.48
CA PHE A 253 -16.21 -4.22 4.61
C PHE A 253 -16.95 -4.80 3.42
N THR A 254 -18.03 -4.12 3.03
CA THR A 254 -18.75 -4.37 1.79
C THR A 254 -19.07 -3.04 1.15
N GLU A 255 -19.09 -3.00 -0.16
CA GLU A 255 -19.27 -1.78 -0.92
C GLU A 255 -20.57 -1.89 -1.76
N PHE A 256 -21.42 -0.88 -1.66
CA PHE A 256 -22.69 -0.81 -2.39
C PHE A 256 -22.69 0.26 -3.49
N SER A 257 -21.74 1.21 -3.43
CA SER A 257 -21.62 2.29 -4.40
C SER A 257 -20.24 2.93 -4.35
N ARG A 258 -19.81 3.51 -5.47
CA ARG A 258 -18.63 4.39 -5.57
C ARG A 258 -19.04 5.74 -6.12
N GLY A 259 -18.33 6.79 -5.66
CA GLY A 259 -18.58 8.15 -6.07
C GLY A 259 -19.81 8.76 -5.38
N CYS A 260 -20.19 9.93 -5.85
CA CYS A 260 -21.30 10.70 -5.33
C CYS A 260 -22.06 11.36 -6.49
N TRP A 261 -23.35 11.00 -6.66
CA TRP A 261 -24.17 11.60 -7.72
C TRP A 261 -24.28 13.12 -7.59
N TRP A 262 -24.24 13.63 -6.35
CA TRP A 262 -24.29 15.08 -6.11
C TRP A 262 -23.04 15.78 -6.62
N ASN A 263 -21.87 15.15 -6.44
CA ASN A 263 -20.64 15.68 -6.98
C ASN A 263 -20.64 15.73 -8.51
N ALA A 264 -21.22 14.73 -9.15
CA ALA A 264 -21.37 14.70 -10.61
C ALA A 264 -22.29 15.83 -11.15
N VAL A 265 -23.23 16.33 -10.33
CA VAL A 265 -24.18 17.37 -10.71
C VAL A 265 -23.73 18.77 -10.31
N LYS A 266 -23.27 18.97 -9.08
CA LYS A 266 -22.99 20.28 -8.50
C LYS A 266 -21.71 20.34 -7.65
N GLY A 267 -21.36 19.23 -7.01
CA GLY A 267 -20.24 19.14 -6.09
C GLY A 267 -20.43 19.86 -4.75
N CYS A 268 -19.64 19.49 -3.77
CA CYS A 268 -19.54 20.18 -2.49
C CYS A 268 -18.18 20.88 -2.41
N THR A 269 -18.18 22.16 -2.03
CA THR A 269 -16.96 22.99 -2.02
C THR A 269 -15.89 22.54 -0.98
N PHE A 270 -16.26 21.69 -0.04
CA PHE A 270 -15.40 21.17 1.01
C PHE A 270 -15.01 19.69 0.82
N CYS A 271 -15.61 19.01 -0.16
CA CYS A 271 -15.40 17.57 -0.36
C CYS A 271 -14.20 17.33 -1.28
N GLY A 272 -13.19 16.64 -0.77
CA GLY A 272 -12.00 16.22 -1.52
C GLY A 272 -11.99 14.74 -1.92
N LEU A 273 -13.10 14.01 -1.73
CA LEU A 273 -13.19 12.57 -1.96
C LEU A 273 -13.65 12.17 -3.37
N ASN A 274 -13.94 13.14 -4.22
CA ASN A 274 -14.48 12.87 -5.56
C ASN A 274 -13.73 13.66 -6.62
#